data_b45e34386f00934048c80dfee6a6ab15
#
_entry.id   b45e34386f00934048c80dfee6a6ab15
#
_cell.length_a   1.000
_cell.length_b   1.000
_cell.length_c   1.000
_cell.angle_alpha   90.00
_cell.angle_beta   90.00
_cell.angle_gamma   90.00
#
_symmetry.space_group_name_H-M   'P 1'
#
loop_
_entity.id
_entity.type
_entity.pdbx_description
1 polymer ?
#
loop_
_entity_poly.entity_id
_entity_poly.type
_entity_poly.pdbx_seq_one_letter_code
_entity_poly.pdbx_strand_id
1 'polypeptide(L)'
;MNKYFTTKRLEVNFLAKGNKALSEAVVELLTDEVTQYLPPDWQGISEKERAAAWLEARIKESSVFTIKACQAESLMGFLFVYGLEVNNSEVRIGYILSEKYWGYGYASELVGGLLAWLKQVGNVTSVIAGVTKGHASSIKVLTKNGFILSTSKANTHFYSHQLAVT
;
A
#
# COMPACT_ATOMS: atom_id res chain seq x y z
N MET A 1 5.37 9.70 -17.05
CA MET A 1 5.72 9.29 -15.66
C MET A 1 5.99 7.79 -15.62
N ASN A 2 7.13 7.43 -15.11
CA ASN A 2 7.44 6.01 -14.91
C ASN A 2 6.62 5.47 -13.72
N LYS A 3 5.72 4.54 -14.00
CA LYS A 3 4.78 3.99 -12.99
C LYS A 3 5.32 2.72 -12.35
N TYR A 4 6.61 2.70 -12.07
CA TYR A 4 7.20 1.64 -11.27
C TYR A 4 8.43 2.13 -10.51
N PHE A 5 8.77 1.45 -9.44
CA PHE A 5 10.03 1.68 -8.74
C PHE A 5 10.55 0.36 -8.16
N THR A 6 11.82 0.34 -7.88
CA THR A 6 12.48 -0.79 -7.23
C THR A 6 13.16 -0.33 -5.95
N THR A 7 13.32 -1.26 -5.02
CA THR A 7 14.16 -1.10 -3.85
C THR A 7 15.24 -2.20 -3.89
N LYS A 8 16.02 -2.33 -2.84
CA LYS A 8 17.04 -3.39 -2.77
C LYS A 8 16.46 -4.78 -3.00
N ARG A 9 15.25 -5.05 -2.48
CA ARG A 9 14.64 -6.40 -2.53
C ARG A 9 13.30 -6.45 -3.25
N LEU A 10 12.71 -5.31 -3.61
CA LEU A 10 11.34 -5.25 -4.10
C LEU A 10 11.24 -4.65 -5.50
N GLU A 11 10.29 -5.16 -6.28
CA GLU A 11 9.79 -4.56 -7.51
C GLU A 11 8.34 -4.17 -7.28
N VAL A 12 8.02 -2.90 -7.53
CA VAL A 12 6.70 -2.33 -7.32
C VAL A 12 6.19 -1.77 -8.64
N ASN A 13 5.17 -2.42 -9.20
CA ASN A 13 4.68 -2.13 -10.54
C ASN A 13 3.23 -1.69 -10.54
N PHE A 14 2.92 -0.65 -11.31
CA PHE A 14 1.55 -0.18 -11.50
C PHE A 14 0.69 -1.27 -12.14
N LEU A 15 -0.52 -1.41 -11.60
CA LEU A 15 -1.52 -2.35 -12.07
C LEU A 15 -2.69 -1.59 -12.72
N ALA A 16 -2.82 -1.68 -14.05
CA ALA A 16 -3.89 -0.98 -14.77
C ALA A 16 -5.23 -1.72 -14.71
N LYS A 17 -5.19 -3.06 -14.65
CA LYS A 17 -6.38 -3.91 -14.53
C LYS A 17 -6.03 -5.25 -13.89
N GLY A 18 -7.01 -5.85 -13.24
CA GLY A 18 -6.87 -7.19 -12.68
C GLY A 18 -6.93 -8.28 -13.74
N ASN A 19 -6.59 -9.50 -13.32
CA ASN A 19 -6.73 -10.71 -14.11
C ASN A 19 -7.05 -11.89 -13.19
N LYS A 20 -7.33 -13.06 -13.78
CA LYS A 20 -7.71 -14.26 -13.02
C LYS A 20 -6.63 -14.69 -12.01
N ALA A 21 -5.37 -14.67 -12.41
CA ALA A 21 -4.26 -15.08 -11.53
C ALA A 21 -4.14 -14.16 -10.32
N LEU A 22 -4.36 -12.86 -10.50
CA LEU A 22 -4.37 -11.89 -9.40
C LEU A 22 -5.56 -12.10 -8.47
N SER A 23 -6.74 -12.44 -9.00
CA SER A 23 -7.92 -12.73 -8.16
C SER A 23 -7.66 -13.92 -7.26
N GLU A 24 -7.01 -14.97 -7.75
CA GLU A 24 -6.61 -16.13 -6.96
C GLU A 24 -5.59 -15.72 -5.87
N ALA A 25 -4.61 -14.92 -6.24
CA ALA A 25 -3.60 -14.42 -5.29
C ALA A 25 -4.21 -13.53 -4.21
N VAL A 26 -5.24 -12.74 -4.53
CA VAL A 26 -5.97 -11.91 -3.56
C VAL A 26 -6.65 -12.78 -2.51
N VAL A 27 -7.29 -13.89 -2.90
CA VAL A 27 -7.90 -14.82 -1.94
C VAL A 27 -6.87 -15.34 -0.94
N GLU A 28 -5.71 -15.73 -1.44
CA GLU A 28 -4.62 -16.22 -0.58
C GLU A 28 -4.03 -15.14 0.31
N LEU A 29 -3.98 -13.91 -0.16
CA LEU A 29 -3.41 -12.76 0.56
C LEU A 29 -4.31 -12.27 1.68
N LEU A 30 -5.61 -12.16 1.44
CA LEU A 30 -6.57 -11.53 2.38
C LEU A 30 -7.06 -12.51 3.44
N THR A 31 -6.13 -13.03 4.24
CA THR A 31 -6.44 -13.84 5.42
C THR A 31 -7.03 -12.98 6.54
N ASP A 32 -7.62 -13.62 7.56
CA ASP A 32 -8.16 -12.89 8.71
C ASP A 32 -7.08 -12.06 9.43
N GLU A 33 -5.89 -12.58 9.55
CA GLU A 33 -4.75 -11.87 10.15
C GLU A 33 -4.34 -10.64 9.36
N VAL A 34 -4.28 -10.75 8.04
CA VAL A 34 -3.93 -9.61 7.17
C VAL A 34 -5.00 -8.52 7.24
N THR A 35 -6.28 -8.92 7.30
CA THR A 35 -7.41 -7.98 7.20
C THR A 35 -7.94 -7.49 8.54
N GLN A 36 -7.42 -7.95 9.67
CA GLN A 36 -7.97 -7.65 11.00
C GLN A 36 -8.07 -6.15 11.32
N TYR A 37 -7.19 -5.33 10.76
CA TYR A 37 -7.19 -3.87 10.96
C TYR A 37 -7.70 -3.10 9.73
N LEU A 38 -8.22 -3.80 8.73
CA LEU A 38 -8.71 -3.23 7.48
C LEU A 38 -10.23 -3.01 7.52
N PRO A 39 -10.77 -2.20 6.60
CA PRO A 39 -12.22 -1.98 6.54
C PRO A 39 -13.02 -3.28 6.44
N PRO A 40 -14.27 -3.33 6.98
CA PRO A 40 -15.09 -4.55 6.97
C PRO A 40 -15.31 -5.15 5.58
N ASP A 41 -15.43 -4.35 4.54
CA ASP A 41 -15.62 -4.80 3.16
C ASP A 41 -14.37 -5.46 2.55
N TRP A 42 -13.22 -5.36 3.22
CA TRP A 42 -11.98 -6.03 2.84
C TRP A 42 -11.81 -7.39 3.55
N GLN A 43 -12.72 -7.71 4.46
CA GLN A 43 -12.65 -8.92 5.27
C GLN A 43 -13.54 -10.03 4.72
N GLY A 44 -13.20 -11.28 5.03
CA GLY A 44 -14.00 -12.44 4.66
C GLY A 44 -14.06 -12.72 3.15
N ILE A 45 -13.07 -12.30 2.38
CA ILE A 45 -13.01 -12.55 0.95
C ILE A 45 -12.35 -13.91 0.72
N SER A 46 -13.17 -14.91 0.40
CA SER A 46 -12.73 -16.30 0.21
C SER A 46 -13.03 -16.84 -1.20
N GLU A 47 -13.77 -16.09 -2.01
CA GLU A 47 -14.16 -16.49 -3.37
C GLU A 47 -13.51 -15.60 -4.42
N LYS A 48 -13.14 -16.21 -5.55
CA LYS A 48 -12.44 -15.51 -6.65
C LYS A 48 -13.25 -14.35 -7.23
N GLU A 49 -14.57 -14.49 -7.32
CA GLU A 49 -15.46 -13.44 -7.85
C GLU A 49 -15.48 -12.23 -6.92
N ARG A 50 -15.53 -12.44 -5.62
CA ARG A 50 -15.44 -11.36 -4.63
C ARG A 50 -14.05 -10.72 -4.63
N ALA A 51 -13.01 -11.53 -4.79
CA ALA A 51 -11.63 -11.04 -4.89
C ALA A 51 -11.44 -10.16 -6.13
N ALA A 52 -11.99 -10.59 -7.27
CA ALA A 52 -11.94 -9.81 -8.50
C ALA A 52 -12.68 -8.48 -8.35
N ALA A 53 -13.87 -8.48 -7.76
CA ALA A 53 -14.65 -7.26 -7.51
C ALA A 53 -13.93 -6.32 -6.53
N TRP A 54 -13.32 -6.88 -5.48
CA TRP A 54 -12.53 -6.10 -4.52
C TRP A 54 -11.35 -5.40 -5.22
N LEU A 55 -10.60 -6.14 -6.03
CA LEU A 55 -9.46 -5.58 -6.77
C LEU A 55 -9.89 -4.49 -7.76
N GLU A 56 -10.97 -4.71 -8.50
CA GLU A 56 -11.51 -3.69 -9.40
C GLU A 56 -11.91 -2.42 -8.68
N ALA A 57 -12.55 -2.55 -7.52
CA ALA A 57 -12.90 -1.39 -6.70
C ALA A 57 -11.66 -0.60 -6.26
N ARG A 58 -10.58 -1.30 -5.87
CA ARG A 58 -9.31 -0.65 -5.51
C ARG A 58 -8.69 0.07 -6.70
N ILE A 59 -8.73 -0.55 -7.88
CA ILE A 59 -8.19 0.05 -9.12
C ILE A 59 -8.96 1.31 -9.52
N LYS A 60 -10.27 1.33 -9.28
CA LYS A 60 -11.11 2.51 -9.58
C LYS A 60 -10.87 3.68 -8.63
N GLU A 61 -10.61 3.40 -7.36
CA GLU A 61 -10.48 4.45 -6.32
C GLU A 61 -9.05 4.93 -6.09
N SER A 62 -8.05 4.19 -6.56
CA SER A 62 -6.64 4.48 -6.29
C SER A 62 -5.73 3.98 -7.41
N SER A 63 -4.48 4.44 -7.39
CA SER A 63 -3.42 3.81 -8.17
C SER A 63 -2.93 2.58 -7.41
N VAL A 64 -3.17 1.41 -7.95
CA VAL A 64 -2.78 0.13 -7.34
C VAL A 64 -1.45 -0.34 -7.94
N PHE A 65 -0.56 -0.80 -7.06
CA PHE A 65 0.73 -1.38 -7.44
C PHE A 65 0.84 -2.79 -6.86
N THR A 66 1.37 -3.70 -7.66
CA THR A 66 1.75 -5.04 -7.18
C THR A 66 3.14 -4.97 -6.57
N ILE A 67 3.35 -5.73 -5.51
CA ILE A 67 4.64 -5.84 -4.82
C ILE A 67 5.16 -7.25 -5.00
N LYS A 68 6.37 -7.37 -5.52
CA LYS A 68 7.07 -8.65 -5.71
C LYS A 68 8.51 -8.51 -5.23
N ALA A 69 9.13 -9.63 -4.85
CA ALA A 69 10.58 -9.64 -4.65
C ALA A 69 11.28 -9.50 -6.01
N CYS A 70 12.45 -8.88 -6.05
CA CYS A 70 13.22 -8.72 -7.27
C CYS A 70 13.43 -10.07 -7.96
N GLN A 71 13.15 -10.13 -9.26
CA GLN A 71 13.28 -11.31 -10.11
C GLN A 71 12.38 -12.49 -9.71
N ALA A 72 11.33 -12.25 -8.91
CA ALA A 72 10.35 -13.26 -8.54
C ALA A 72 8.99 -12.95 -9.17
N GLU A 73 8.22 -14.02 -9.43
CA GLU A 73 6.89 -13.90 -10.03
C GLU A 73 5.77 -13.82 -8.98
N SER A 74 6.02 -14.34 -7.77
CA SER A 74 5.01 -14.41 -6.72
C SER A 74 4.65 -13.05 -6.16
N LEU A 75 3.36 -12.77 -6.07
CA LEU A 75 2.82 -11.57 -5.45
C LEU A 75 3.07 -11.59 -3.94
N MET A 76 3.67 -10.54 -3.43
CA MET A 76 3.85 -10.34 -1.98
C MET A 76 2.72 -9.52 -1.36
N GLY A 77 2.12 -8.63 -2.13
CA GLY A 77 1.08 -7.74 -1.64
C GLY A 77 0.74 -6.64 -2.62
N PHE A 78 0.04 -5.62 -2.10
CA PHE A 78 -0.35 -4.45 -2.87
C PHE A 78 -0.01 -3.15 -2.15
N LEU A 79 0.31 -2.14 -2.95
CA LEU A 79 0.42 -0.76 -2.52
C LEU A 79 -0.71 0.03 -3.18
N PHE A 80 -1.38 0.87 -2.41
CA PHE A 80 -2.46 1.75 -2.88
C PHE A 80 -2.03 3.20 -2.69
N VAL A 81 -2.12 4.00 -3.74
CA VAL A 81 -1.84 5.44 -3.66
C VAL A 81 -3.06 6.19 -4.16
N TYR A 82 -3.74 6.87 -3.24
CA TYR A 82 -4.96 7.64 -3.53
C TYR A 82 -4.57 9.08 -3.88
N GLY A 83 -5.12 9.59 -4.96
CA GLY A 83 -4.89 10.97 -5.39
C GLY A 83 -3.75 11.16 -6.39
N LEU A 84 -3.00 10.12 -6.71
CA LEU A 84 -1.86 10.20 -7.62
C LEU A 84 -2.29 10.55 -9.05
N GLU A 85 -3.38 9.93 -9.52
CA GLU A 85 -3.87 10.11 -10.89
C GLU A 85 -4.49 11.49 -11.15
N VAL A 86 -4.93 12.18 -10.11
CA VAL A 86 -5.50 13.54 -10.23
C VAL A 86 -4.47 14.63 -10.01
N ASN A 87 -3.21 14.27 -9.95
CA ASN A 87 -2.08 15.19 -9.82
C ASN A 87 -2.18 16.12 -8.60
N ASN A 88 -2.62 15.56 -7.47
CA ASN A 88 -2.67 16.28 -6.21
C ASN A 88 -1.27 16.45 -5.60
N SER A 89 -1.09 17.52 -4.86
CA SER A 89 0.12 17.72 -4.05
C SER A 89 0.15 16.84 -2.80
N GLU A 90 -0.99 16.30 -2.40
CA GLU A 90 -1.14 15.39 -1.27
C GLU A 90 -1.69 14.05 -1.74
N VAL A 91 -1.06 12.97 -1.33
CA VAL A 91 -1.55 11.60 -1.60
C VAL A 91 -1.76 10.86 -0.29
N ARG A 92 -2.68 9.89 -0.33
CA ARG A 92 -2.87 8.93 0.76
C ARG A 92 -2.33 7.59 0.33
N ILE A 93 -1.76 6.85 1.27
CA ILE A 93 -1.20 5.55 0.99
C ILE A 93 -1.79 4.47 1.90
N GLY A 94 -1.85 3.27 1.37
CA GLY A 94 -2.13 2.05 2.11
C GLY A 94 -1.33 0.92 1.49
N TYR A 95 -1.04 -0.10 2.27
CA TYR A 95 -0.34 -1.28 1.77
C TYR A 95 -0.73 -2.51 2.58
N ILE A 96 -0.68 -3.65 1.92
CA ILE A 96 -0.88 -4.97 2.54
C ILE A 96 0.19 -5.92 2.04
N LEU A 97 0.70 -6.76 2.93
CA LEU A 97 1.65 -7.83 2.61
C LEU A 97 1.13 -9.15 3.15
N SER A 98 1.35 -10.23 2.39
CA SER A 98 1.08 -11.58 2.85
C SER A 98 1.87 -11.87 4.13
N GLU A 99 1.23 -12.60 5.07
CA GLU A 99 1.81 -12.93 6.38
C GLU A 99 3.22 -13.51 6.31
N LYS A 100 3.49 -14.37 5.33
CA LYS A 100 4.80 -15.02 5.20
C LYS A 100 5.96 -14.06 4.96
N TYR A 101 5.64 -12.79 4.63
CA TYR A 101 6.64 -11.75 4.43
C TYR A 101 6.76 -10.79 5.61
N TRP A 102 5.98 -10.99 6.67
CA TRP A 102 6.05 -10.14 7.87
C TRP A 102 7.32 -10.40 8.66
N GLY A 103 7.81 -9.38 9.36
CA GLY A 103 8.97 -9.50 10.22
C GLY A 103 10.34 -9.42 9.54
N TYR A 104 10.38 -9.15 8.24
CA TYR A 104 11.62 -9.07 7.46
C TYR A 104 11.99 -7.65 7.03
N GLY A 105 11.22 -6.64 7.45
CA GLY A 105 11.47 -5.24 7.09
C GLY A 105 10.97 -4.81 5.72
N TYR A 106 10.22 -5.65 5.03
CA TYR A 106 9.73 -5.33 3.68
C TYR A 106 8.80 -4.12 3.65
N ALA A 107 7.88 -4.00 4.62
CA ALA A 107 6.96 -2.86 4.66
C ALA A 107 7.71 -1.53 4.83
N SER A 108 8.70 -1.49 5.70
CA SER A 108 9.54 -0.31 5.90
C SER A 108 10.35 0.04 4.64
N GLU A 109 10.89 -0.97 3.98
CA GLU A 109 11.61 -0.80 2.71
C GLU A 109 10.69 -0.28 1.60
N LEU A 110 9.47 -0.82 1.52
CA LEU A 110 8.44 -0.38 0.57
C LEU A 110 8.12 1.10 0.75
N VAL A 111 7.83 1.51 1.98
CA VAL A 111 7.47 2.91 2.28
C VAL A 111 8.64 3.84 1.98
N GLY A 112 9.85 3.47 2.35
CA GLY A 112 11.05 4.26 2.03
C GLY A 112 11.26 4.43 0.53
N GLY A 113 11.10 3.35 -0.25
CA GLY A 113 11.19 3.38 -1.71
C GLY A 113 10.09 4.23 -2.35
N LEU A 114 8.87 4.13 -1.82
CA LEU A 114 7.75 4.95 -2.28
C LEU A 114 8.02 6.44 -2.09
N LEU A 115 8.51 6.84 -0.93
CA LEU A 115 8.83 8.25 -0.65
C LEU A 115 9.91 8.78 -1.61
N ALA A 116 10.93 7.98 -1.88
CA ALA A 116 11.99 8.34 -2.84
C ALA A 116 11.42 8.49 -4.25
N TRP A 117 10.56 7.58 -4.66
CA TRP A 117 9.91 7.62 -5.98
C TRP A 117 8.99 8.84 -6.12
N LEU A 118 8.18 9.13 -5.10
CA LEU A 118 7.28 10.30 -5.11
C LEU A 118 8.05 11.62 -5.23
N LYS A 119 9.22 11.72 -4.64
CA LYS A 119 10.10 12.88 -4.83
C LYS A 119 10.51 13.05 -6.31
N GLN A 120 10.77 11.95 -6.98
CA GLN A 120 11.13 11.99 -8.42
C GLN A 120 9.93 12.35 -9.30
N VAL A 121 8.72 11.95 -8.92
CA VAL A 121 7.48 12.35 -9.59
C VAL A 121 7.30 13.88 -9.54
N GLY A 122 7.69 14.50 -8.43
CA GLY A 122 7.88 15.95 -8.33
C GLY A 122 6.64 16.77 -7.98
N ASN A 123 5.45 16.21 -8.08
CA ASN A 123 4.20 16.96 -7.81
C ASN A 123 3.68 16.76 -6.40
N VAL A 124 4.11 15.69 -5.73
CA VAL A 124 3.63 15.32 -4.40
C VAL A 124 4.51 15.98 -3.34
N THR A 125 3.90 16.71 -2.45
CA THR A 125 4.59 17.39 -1.34
C THR A 125 4.23 16.81 0.02
N SER A 126 3.12 16.09 0.13
CA SER A 126 2.64 15.51 1.38
C SER A 126 2.10 14.10 1.17
N VAL A 127 2.43 13.22 2.08
CA VAL A 127 1.94 11.82 2.09
C VAL A 127 1.24 11.56 3.40
N ILE A 128 0.01 11.02 3.35
CA ILE A 128 -0.79 10.69 4.52
C ILE A 128 -1.06 9.20 4.55
N ALA A 129 -0.98 8.60 5.73
CA ALA A 129 -1.35 7.22 5.98
C ALA A 129 -2.28 7.13 7.18
N GLY A 130 -3.44 6.51 7.00
CA GLY A 130 -4.38 6.21 8.08
C GLY A 130 -4.08 4.83 8.66
N VAL A 131 -4.04 4.73 9.99
CA VAL A 131 -3.76 3.49 10.70
C VAL A 131 -4.79 3.28 11.79
N THR A 132 -5.39 2.10 11.85
CA THR A 132 -6.27 1.72 12.95
C THR A 132 -5.50 1.78 14.28
N LYS A 133 -6.10 2.39 15.28
CA LYS A 133 -5.52 2.45 16.64
C LYS A 133 -5.22 1.03 17.12
N GLY A 134 -4.05 0.83 17.70
CA GLY A 134 -3.58 -0.48 18.16
C GLY A 134 -2.79 -1.28 17.13
N HIS A 135 -2.74 -0.86 15.87
CA HIS A 135 -1.93 -1.52 14.83
C HIS A 135 -0.45 -1.09 14.96
N ALA A 136 0.20 -1.58 16.02
CA ALA A 136 1.55 -1.14 16.40
C ALA A 136 2.61 -1.35 15.32
N SER A 137 2.54 -2.45 14.57
CA SER A 137 3.52 -2.75 13.53
C SER A 137 3.48 -1.75 12.39
N SER A 138 2.28 -1.32 11.96
CA SER A 138 2.12 -0.31 10.91
C SER A 138 2.59 1.07 11.40
N ILE A 139 2.25 1.44 12.63
CA ILE A 139 2.73 2.70 13.25
C ILE A 139 4.25 2.73 13.26
N LYS A 140 4.90 1.63 13.64
CA LYS A 140 6.36 1.52 13.67
C LYS A 140 6.98 1.70 12.28
N VAL A 141 6.39 1.12 11.24
CA VAL A 141 6.84 1.28 9.86
C VAL A 141 6.78 2.74 9.44
N LEU A 142 5.68 3.42 9.72
CA LEU A 142 5.49 4.82 9.36
C LEU A 142 6.45 5.74 10.13
N THR A 143 6.54 5.60 11.43
CA THR A 143 7.43 6.45 12.26
C THR A 143 8.90 6.24 11.90
N LYS A 144 9.30 5.02 11.60
CA LYS A 144 10.66 4.71 11.13
C LYS A 144 10.99 5.41 9.81
N ASN A 145 9.99 5.67 8.97
CA ASN A 145 10.15 6.38 7.70
C ASN A 145 9.90 7.89 7.82
N GLY A 146 9.87 8.44 9.02
CA GLY A 146 9.76 9.88 9.24
C GLY A 146 8.34 10.43 9.23
N PHE A 147 7.32 9.57 9.26
CA PHE A 147 5.94 10.02 9.43
C PHE A 147 5.71 10.43 10.89
N ILE A 148 4.90 11.46 11.06
CA ILE A 148 4.50 11.95 12.39
C ILE A 148 2.98 11.93 12.50
N LEU A 149 2.48 11.71 13.72
CA LEU A 149 1.04 11.77 13.99
C LEU A 149 0.54 13.19 13.74
N SER A 150 -0.41 13.33 12.83
CA SER A 150 -0.98 14.63 12.48
C SER A 150 -2.36 14.85 13.12
N THR A 151 -3.23 13.82 13.10
CA THR A 151 -4.55 13.90 13.70
C THR A 151 -5.09 12.50 14.00
N SER A 152 -6.16 12.44 14.77
CA SER A 152 -6.88 11.21 15.06
C SER A 152 -8.36 11.46 14.92
N LYS A 153 -9.08 10.52 14.31
CA LYS A 153 -10.52 10.58 14.14
C LYS A 153 -11.12 9.20 14.33
N ALA A 154 -12.08 9.06 15.24
CA ALA A 154 -12.68 7.77 15.59
C ALA A 154 -11.60 6.76 15.95
N ASN A 155 -11.55 5.60 15.30
CA ASN A 155 -10.59 4.55 15.57
C ASN A 155 -9.34 4.60 14.66
N THR A 156 -9.08 5.75 14.04
CA THR A 156 -7.96 5.92 13.09
C THR A 156 -7.01 7.01 13.52
N HIS A 157 -5.71 6.71 13.50
CA HIS A 157 -4.65 7.70 13.57
C HIS A 157 -4.18 8.04 12.15
N PHE A 158 -4.01 9.32 11.86
CA PHE A 158 -3.46 9.79 10.59
C PHE A 158 -2.04 10.29 10.80
N TYR A 159 -1.12 9.70 10.06
CA TYR A 159 0.31 10.06 10.05
C TYR A 159 0.61 10.79 8.75
N SER A 160 1.49 11.77 8.81
CA SER A 160 1.89 12.53 7.62
C SER A 160 3.40 12.63 7.50
N HIS A 161 3.85 12.73 6.26
CA HIS A 161 5.25 12.97 5.90
C HIS A 161 5.32 14.05 4.84
N GLN A 162 6.10 15.10 5.09
CA GLN A 162 6.32 16.16 4.11
C GLN A 162 7.52 15.80 3.25
N LEU A 163 7.33 15.81 1.93
CA LEU A 163 8.42 15.62 1.00
C LEU A 163 9.13 16.95 0.75
N ALA A 164 10.46 16.93 0.83
CA ALA A 164 11.23 18.13 0.53
C ALA A 164 11.03 18.51 -0.94
N VAL A 165 10.69 19.77 -1.18
CA VAL A 165 10.60 20.33 -2.52
C VAL A 165 12.02 20.68 -2.96
N THR A 166 12.48 20.09 -4.05
CA THR A 166 13.77 20.41 -4.64
C THR A 166 13.63 21.36 -5.80
#